data_1c8411de52a68415ff8b63680db47c05
#
_entry.id   1c8411de52a68415ff8b63680db47c05
#
_cell.length_a   1.000
_cell.length_b   1.000
_cell.length_c   1.000
_cell.angle_alpha   90.00
_cell.angle_beta   90.00
_cell.angle_gamma   90.00
#
_symmetry.space_group_name_H-M   'P 1'
#
loop_
_entity.id
_entity.type
_entity.pdbx_description
1 polymer ?
#
loop_
_entity_poly.entity_id
_entity_poly.type
_entity_poly.pdbx_seq_one_letter_code
_entity_poly.pdbx_strand_id
1 'polypeptide(L)'
;ALNGDIAQKTRETTVNRLKKGQIDIIVATDVAARGLDVDRISHVINFDIPNDTEPYVHRIGRTGRAGRKGDAILFIAPREKRMLYAIERATKQTIEQYVMPTTEDINNKRIDEFKQQITTTLESNEGLELFAGIVEKYEAEHDVSAIEIAAALAKMAQGDKSLLLKDEPRRQERQERPERSEHRPERAPRSREPFESDRGDQR
;
A
#
# COMPACT_ATOMS: atom_id res chain seq x y z
N ALA A 1 -9.89 -10.56 -4.74
CA ALA A 1 -8.80 -10.79 -5.70
C ALA A 1 -9.37 -11.24 -7.05
N LEU A 2 -8.71 -10.86 -8.15
CA LEU A 2 -9.02 -11.29 -9.51
C LEU A 2 -7.75 -11.90 -10.14
N ASN A 3 -7.86 -13.13 -10.63
CA ASN A 3 -6.80 -13.82 -11.37
C ASN A 3 -7.39 -14.52 -12.61
N GLY A 4 -6.54 -15.20 -13.38
CA GLY A 4 -6.96 -15.91 -14.60
C GLY A 4 -7.88 -17.09 -14.37
N ASP A 5 -7.88 -17.69 -13.17
CA ASP A 5 -8.64 -18.90 -12.84
C ASP A 5 -10.10 -18.61 -12.42
N ILE A 6 -10.42 -17.32 -12.21
CA ILE A 6 -11.76 -16.93 -11.76
C ILE A 6 -12.75 -16.98 -12.91
N ALA A 7 -13.89 -17.63 -12.67
CA ALA A 7 -14.99 -17.71 -13.62
C ALA A 7 -15.45 -16.30 -14.06
N GLN A 8 -15.74 -16.11 -15.33
CA GLN A 8 -16.14 -14.84 -15.92
C GLN A 8 -17.31 -14.16 -15.17
N LYS A 9 -18.32 -14.93 -14.75
CA LYS A 9 -19.46 -14.43 -13.98
C LYS A 9 -19.05 -13.82 -12.63
N THR A 10 -18.09 -14.45 -11.92
CA THR A 10 -17.57 -13.95 -10.64
C THR A 10 -16.76 -12.67 -10.85
N ARG A 11 -15.98 -12.62 -11.94
CA ARG A 11 -15.24 -11.41 -12.34
C ARG A 11 -16.17 -10.23 -12.59
N GLU A 12 -17.22 -10.43 -13.39
CA GLU A 12 -18.22 -9.40 -13.68
C GLU A 12 -18.93 -8.93 -12.42
N THR A 13 -19.32 -9.85 -11.54
CA THR A 13 -19.92 -9.52 -10.25
C THR A 13 -18.99 -8.65 -9.40
N THR A 14 -17.71 -9.00 -9.33
CA THR A 14 -16.71 -8.25 -8.56
C THR A 14 -16.50 -6.85 -9.14
N VAL A 15 -16.41 -6.72 -10.45
CA VAL A 15 -16.28 -5.43 -11.15
C VAL A 15 -17.53 -4.56 -10.90
N ASN A 16 -18.72 -5.14 -10.99
CA ASN A 16 -19.97 -4.44 -10.72
C ASN A 16 -20.07 -3.95 -9.26
N ARG A 17 -19.60 -4.74 -8.31
CA ARG A 17 -19.51 -4.32 -6.90
C ARG A 17 -18.54 -3.15 -6.72
N LEU A 18 -17.39 -3.16 -7.42
CA LEU A 18 -16.47 -2.02 -7.42
C LEU A 18 -17.14 -0.78 -8.01
N LYS A 19 -17.80 -0.89 -9.17
CA LYS A 19 -18.54 0.22 -9.81
C LYS A 19 -19.58 0.84 -8.88
N LYS A 20 -20.28 0.01 -8.11
CA LYS A 20 -21.33 0.44 -7.16
C LYS A 20 -20.79 0.93 -5.81
N GLY A 21 -19.49 0.92 -5.57
CA GLY A 21 -18.90 1.31 -4.28
C GLY A 21 -19.14 0.31 -3.14
N GLN A 22 -19.50 -0.92 -3.45
CA GLN A 22 -19.69 -1.98 -2.46
C GLN A 22 -18.35 -2.62 -2.02
N ILE A 23 -17.32 -2.43 -2.81
CA ILE A 23 -15.92 -2.75 -2.48
C ILE A 23 -15.04 -1.59 -2.95
N ASP A 24 -13.96 -1.34 -2.23
CA ASP A 24 -13.06 -0.21 -2.49
C ASP A 24 -11.73 -0.65 -3.09
N ILE A 25 -11.31 -1.89 -2.87
CA ILE A 25 -10.01 -2.40 -3.29
C ILE A 25 -10.18 -3.69 -4.09
N ILE A 26 -9.50 -3.75 -5.24
CA ILE A 26 -9.33 -4.99 -6.02
C ILE A 26 -7.84 -5.29 -6.14
N VAL A 27 -7.45 -6.53 -5.83
CA VAL A 27 -6.13 -7.08 -6.15
C VAL A 27 -6.28 -7.92 -7.41
N ALA A 28 -5.51 -7.62 -8.44
CA ALA A 28 -5.64 -8.29 -9.72
C ALA A 28 -4.29 -8.56 -10.38
N THR A 29 -4.20 -9.66 -11.12
CA THR A 29 -3.09 -9.89 -12.06
C THR A 29 -3.29 -9.05 -13.32
N ASP A 30 -2.24 -8.84 -14.12
CA ASP A 30 -2.32 -8.07 -15.38
C ASP A 30 -3.40 -8.59 -16.32
N VAL A 31 -3.49 -9.91 -16.47
CA VAL A 31 -4.49 -10.56 -17.33
C VAL A 31 -5.91 -10.27 -16.84
N ALA A 32 -6.12 -10.38 -15.53
CA ALA A 32 -7.42 -10.12 -14.93
C ALA A 32 -7.78 -8.64 -14.85
N ALA A 33 -6.80 -7.77 -14.82
CA ALA A 33 -7.00 -6.32 -14.84
C ALA A 33 -7.30 -5.76 -16.24
N ARG A 34 -6.96 -6.48 -17.30
CA ARG A 34 -7.29 -6.07 -18.67
C ARG A 34 -8.78 -5.92 -18.84
N GLY A 35 -9.20 -4.80 -19.45
CA GLY A 35 -10.62 -4.51 -19.67
C GLY A 35 -11.38 -4.07 -18.42
N LEU A 36 -10.73 -3.85 -17.29
CA LEU A 36 -11.36 -3.13 -16.18
C LEU A 36 -11.63 -1.69 -16.60
N ASP A 37 -12.90 -1.42 -16.88
CA ASP A 37 -13.39 -0.09 -17.20
C ASP A 37 -14.27 0.40 -16.05
N VAL A 38 -13.64 1.08 -15.10
CA VAL A 38 -14.26 1.59 -13.88
C VAL A 38 -13.73 2.98 -13.59
N ASP A 39 -14.55 3.99 -13.80
CA ASP A 39 -14.15 5.39 -13.70
C ASP A 39 -13.82 5.86 -12.28
N ARG A 40 -14.30 5.16 -11.26
CA ARG A 40 -14.06 5.53 -9.87
C ARG A 40 -12.70 5.10 -9.31
N ILE A 41 -11.85 4.43 -10.10
CA ILE A 41 -10.53 4.05 -9.64
C ILE A 41 -9.66 5.31 -9.51
N SER A 42 -9.35 5.68 -8.28
CA SER A 42 -8.53 6.83 -7.95
C SER A 42 -7.03 6.49 -7.88
N HIS A 43 -6.70 5.26 -7.49
CA HIS A 43 -5.32 4.84 -7.27
C HIS A 43 -5.04 3.50 -7.96
N VAL A 44 -3.84 3.38 -8.54
CA VAL A 44 -3.28 2.12 -9.00
C VAL A 44 -1.99 1.85 -8.24
N ILE A 45 -1.94 0.73 -7.54
CA ILE A 45 -0.77 0.31 -6.78
C ILE A 45 -0.10 -0.85 -7.53
N ASN A 46 1.10 -0.63 -8.04
CA ASN A 46 1.93 -1.67 -8.64
C ASN A 46 2.80 -2.27 -7.54
N PHE A 47 2.41 -3.43 -7.03
CA PHE A 47 3.17 -4.15 -6.01
C PHE A 47 4.47 -4.71 -6.58
N ASP A 48 4.41 -5.24 -7.80
CA ASP A 48 5.58 -5.71 -8.54
C ASP A 48 5.84 -4.78 -9.72
N ILE A 49 7.12 -4.42 -9.95
CA ILE A 49 7.50 -3.69 -11.14
C ILE A 49 7.32 -4.60 -12.37
N PRO A 50 6.67 -4.15 -13.44
CA PRO A 50 6.55 -4.94 -14.65
C PRO A 50 7.90 -5.09 -15.37
N ASN A 51 8.05 -6.15 -16.14
CA ASN A 51 9.28 -6.44 -16.88
C ASN A 51 9.49 -5.53 -18.10
N ASP A 52 8.46 -4.75 -18.50
CA ASP A 52 8.49 -3.82 -19.63
C ASP A 52 7.68 -2.57 -19.30
N THR A 53 7.90 -1.53 -20.09
CA THR A 53 7.25 -0.22 -19.92
C THR A 53 5.80 -0.21 -20.37
N GLU A 54 5.44 -0.98 -21.41
CA GLU A 54 4.07 -1.05 -21.93
C GLU A 54 3.07 -1.60 -20.90
N PRO A 55 3.33 -2.74 -20.21
CA PRO A 55 2.47 -3.19 -19.12
C PRO A 55 2.29 -2.16 -18.01
N TYR A 56 3.34 -1.39 -17.66
CA TYR A 56 3.21 -0.32 -16.69
C TYR A 56 2.18 0.72 -17.12
N VAL A 57 2.28 1.22 -18.35
CA VAL A 57 1.32 2.20 -18.90
C VAL A 57 -0.12 1.64 -18.90
N HIS A 58 -0.28 0.37 -19.26
CA HIS A 58 -1.59 -0.31 -19.23
C HIS A 58 -2.15 -0.44 -17.82
N ARG A 59 -1.31 -0.65 -16.81
CA ARG A 59 -1.74 -0.71 -15.41
C ARG A 59 -2.19 0.66 -14.93
N ILE A 60 -1.37 1.69 -15.07
CA ILE A 60 -1.70 3.04 -14.61
C ILE A 60 -2.89 3.63 -15.36
N GLY A 61 -3.10 3.24 -16.63
CA GLY A 61 -4.28 3.61 -17.42
C GLY A 61 -5.61 3.07 -16.89
N ARG A 62 -5.64 2.43 -15.69
CA ARG A 62 -6.89 2.10 -14.99
C ARG A 62 -7.39 3.27 -14.14
N THR A 63 -6.56 4.25 -13.80
CA THR A 63 -6.94 5.48 -13.12
C THR A 63 -6.83 6.70 -14.04
N GLY A 64 -7.23 7.87 -13.58
CA GLY A 64 -7.16 9.11 -14.36
C GLY A 64 -8.07 9.15 -15.60
N ARG A 65 -9.15 8.38 -15.60
CA ARG A 65 -10.08 8.29 -16.74
C ARG A 65 -11.15 9.37 -16.70
N ALA A 66 -11.73 9.64 -17.87
CA ALA A 66 -12.83 10.60 -18.03
C ALA A 66 -12.48 12.01 -17.49
N GLY A 67 -11.23 12.46 -17.65
CA GLY A 67 -10.76 13.76 -17.21
C GLY A 67 -10.54 13.89 -15.69
N ARG A 68 -10.62 12.81 -14.95
CA ARG A 68 -10.34 12.78 -13.50
C ARG A 68 -8.85 12.69 -13.23
N LYS A 69 -8.42 13.17 -12.07
CA LYS A 69 -7.09 12.93 -11.54
C LYS A 69 -7.00 11.50 -11.00
N GLY A 70 -5.82 10.91 -11.09
CA GLY A 70 -5.53 9.59 -10.55
C GLY A 70 -4.08 9.44 -10.17
N ASP A 71 -3.82 8.66 -9.14
CA ASP A 71 -2.50 8.43 -8.60
C ASP A 71 -2.01 7.03 -8.91
N ALA A 72 -0.73 6.90 -9.27
CA ALA A 72 -0.08 5.63 -9.50
C ALA A 72 1.12 5.48 -8.56
N ILE A 73 1.11 4.42 -7.77
CA ILE A 73 2.18 4.09 -6.83
C ILE A 73 2.90 2.84 -7.34
N LEU A 74 4.23 2.88 -7.35
CA LEU A 74 5.07 1.78 -7.79
C LEU A 74 6.05 1.41 -6.67
N PHE A 75 6.02 0.15 -6.22
CA PHE A 75 7.02 -0.39 -5.32
C PHE A 75 8.24 -0.84 -6.10
N ILE A 76 9.43 -0.42 -5.66
CA ILE A 76 10.68 -0.68 -6.35
C ILE A 76 11.74 -1.15 -5.36
N ALA A 77 12.33 -2.31 -5.62
CA ALA A 77 13.54 -2.73 -4.93
C ALA A 77 14.79 -2.02 -5.53
N PRO A 78 15.89 -1.86 -4.76
CA PRO A 78 17.11 -1.22 -5.25
C PRO A 78 17.66 -1.79 -6.57
N ARG A 79 17.50 -3.11 -6.76
CA ARG A 79 17.91 -3.82 -7.99
C ARG A 79 17.07 -3.47 -9.22
N GLU A 80 15.89 -2.89 -9.02
CA GLU A 80 14.91 -2.60 -10.09
C GLU A 80 14.98 -1.14 -10.59
N LYS A 81 15.89 -0.32 -10.06
CA LYS A 81 16.07 1.08 -10.47
C LYS A 81 16.28 1.26 -11.99
N ARG A 82 16.89 0.26 -12.64
CA ARG A 82 17.08 0.29 -14.10
C ARG A 82 15.75 0.31 -14.85
N MET A 83 14.76 -0.46 -14.37
CA MET A 83 13.43 -0.46 -14.96
C MET A 83 12.68 0.83 -14.66
N LEU A 84 12.84 1.41 -13.47
CA LEU A 84 12.28 2.72 -13.14
C LEU A 84 12.72 3.77 -14.19
N TYR A 85 14.03 3.88 -14.45
CA TYR A 85 14.54 4.82 -15.45
C TYR A 85 14.02 4.54 -16.87
N ALA A 86 13.78 3.27 -17.23
CA ALA A 86 13.16 2.91 -18.49
C ALA A 86 11.71 3.40 -18.57
N ILE A 87 10.94 3.24 -17.50
CA ILE A 87 9.56 3.71 -17.37
C ILE A 87 9.51 5.24 -17.47
N GLU A 88 10.32 5.96 -16.71
CA GLU A 88 10.38 7.43 -16.76
C GLU A 88 10.69 7.96 -18.16
N ARG A 89 11.65 7.32 -18.84
CA ARG A 89 11.98 7.67 -20.21
C ARG A 89 10.84 7.41 -21.19
N ALA A 90 10.16 6.27 -21.05
CA ALA A 90 9.06 5.90 -21.94
C ALA A 90 7.82 6.79 -21.72
N THR A 91 7.52 7.13 -20.46
CA THR A 91 6.38 7.99 -20.10
C THR A 91 6.70 9.48 -20.20
N LYS A 92 7.98 9.84 -20.31
CA LYS A 92 8.49 11.24 -20.26
C LYS A 92 8.07 11.95 -18.97
N GLN A 93 7.94 11.21 -17.88
CA GLN A 93 7.57 11.73 -16.57
C GLN A 93 8.55 11.20 -15.53
N THR A 94 8.97 12.06 -14.61
CA THR A 94 9.75 11.66 -13.44
C THR A 94 8.81 11.11 -12.39
N ILE A 95 9.16 9.97 -11.82
CA ILE A 95 8.40 9.33 -10.74
C ILE A 95 9.03 9.75 -9.41
N GLU A 96 8.30 10.56 -8.67
CA GLU A 96 8.77 11.07 -7.38
C GLU A 96 8.76 9.96 -6.33
N GLN A 97 9.75 10.01 -5.44
CA GLN A 97 9.78 9.09 -4.32
C GLN A 97 8.68 9.44 -3.32
N TYR A 98 7.77 8.49 -3.10
CA TYR A 98 6.70 8.66 -2.13
C TYR A 98 7.23 8.49 -0.71
N VAL A 99 7.00 9.49 0.12
CA VAL A 99 7.33 9.44 1.55
C VAL A 99 6.13 8.86 2.30
N MET A 100 6.33 7.73 2.93
CA MET A 100 5.27 7.11 3.74
C MET A 100 4.92 8.02 4.92
N PRO A 101 3.62 8.30 5.15
CA PRO A 101 3.20 9.06 6.33
C PRO A 101 3.58 8.32 7.60
N THR A 102 3.94 9.06 8.62
CA THR A 102 4.21 8.51 9.95
C THR A 102 2.91 8.07 10.63
N THR A 103 3.02 7.24 11.67
CA THR A 103 1.85 6.90 12.51
C THR A 103 1.21 8.14 13.11
N GLU A 104 2.02 9.13 13.46
CA GLU A 104 1.56 10.42 13.97
C GLU A 104 0.75 11.19 12.93
N ASP A 105 1.24 11.28 11.68
CA ASP A 105 0.50 11.94 10.59
C ASP A 105 -0.86 11.30 10.35
N ILE A 106 -0.90 9.96 10.36
CA ILE A 106 -2.15 9.21 10.20
C ILE A 106 -3.10 9.46 11.37
N ASN A 107 -2.58 9.47 12.59
CA ASN A 107 -3.36 9.69 13.79
C ASN A 107 -3.92 11.13 13.82
N ASN A 108 -3.12 12.13 13.49
CA ASN A 108 -3.55 13.52 13.38
C ASN A 108 -4.68 13.67 12.36
N LYS A 109 -4.52 13.07 11.17
CA LYS A 109 -5.57 13.09 10.14
C LYS A 109 -6.87 12.47 10.63
N ARG A 110 -6.82 11.32 11.33
CA ARG A 110 -8.01 10.66 11.89
C ARG A 110 -8.70 11.49 12.96
N ILE A 111 -7.91 12.15 13.81
CA ILE A 111 -8.44 13.09 14.82
C ILE A 111 -9.14 14.25 14.12
N ASP A 112 -8.54 14.82 13.08
CA ASP A 112 -9.14 15.94 12.36
C ASP A 112 -10.41 15.54 11.60
N GLU A 113 -10.43 14.35 10.99
CA GLU A 113 -11.65 13.79 10.37
C GLU A 113 -12.76 13.59 11.41
N PHE A 114 -12.43 13.10 12.60
CA PHE A 114 -13.40 12.94 13.69
C PHE A 114 -13.93 14.29 14.19
N LYS A 115 -13.06 15.30 14.39
CA LYS A 115 -13.47 16.67 14.72
C LYS A 115 -14.39 17.25 13.65
N GLN A 116 -14.07 17.03 12.36
CA GLN A 116 -14.90 17.50 11.26
C GLN A 116 -16.29 16.87 11.28
N GLN A 117 -16.40 15.58 11.61
CA GLN A 117 -17.71 14.94 11.78
C GLN A 117 -18.54 15.60 12.89
N ILE A 118 -17.91 15.92 14.04
CA ILE A 118 -18.59 16.63 15.11
C ILE A 118 -19.08 17.99 14.61
N THR A 119 -18.23 18.77 13.95
CA THR A 119 -18.58 20.08 13.39
C THR A 119 -19.76 19.98 12.44
N THR A 120 -19.69 19.05 11.47
CA THR A 120 -20.77 18.85 10.49
C THR A 120 -22.09 18.45 11.16
N THR A 121 -22.03 17.60 12.21
CA THR A 121 -23.21 17.19 12.97
C THR A 121 -23.83 18.36 13.73
N LEU A 122 -23.00 19.23 14.34
CA LEU A 122 -23.47 20.43 15.02
C LEU A 122 -24.09 21.45 14.05
N GLU A 123 -23.51 21.61 12.86
CA GLU A 123 -24.02 22.50 11.82
C GLU A 123 -25.35 22.02 11.23
N SER A 124 -25.55 20.72 11.11
CA SER A 124 -26.82 20.17 10.59
C SER A 124 -28.01 20.44 11.51
N ASN A 125 -27.77 20.55 12.81
CA ASN A 125 -28.76 20.83 13.88
C ASN A 125 -30.01 19.92 13.86
N GLU A 126 -30.03 18.86 13.05
CA GLU A 126 -31.17 17.95 12.94
C GLU A 126 -31.25 17.04 14.17
N GLY A 127 -32.31 17.20 14.97
CA GLY A 127 -32.60 16.31 16.09
C GLY A 127 -31.69 16.47 17.31
N LEU A 128 -30.76 17.41 17.32
CA LEU A 128 -29.83 17.61 18.44
C LEU A 128 -30.54 17.97 19.74
N GLU A 129 -31.65 18.72 19.67
CA GLU A 129 -32.46 19.12 20.84
C GLU A 129 -32.94 17.88 21.65
N LEU A 130 -33.40 16.84 20.96
CA LEU A 130 -33.78 15.58 21.60
C LEU A 130 -32.63 14.95 22.36
N PHE A 131 -31.48 14.86 21.72
CA PHE A 131 -30.30 14.25 22.34
C PHE A 131 -29.74 15.13 23.48
N ALA A 132 -29.79 16.47 23.35
CA ALA A 132 -29.41 17.37 24.43
C ALA A 132 -30.27 17.13 25.68
N GLY A 133 -31.59 17.02 25.52
CA GLY A 133 -32.49 16.74 26.65
C GLY A 133 -32.22 15.37 27.29
N ILE A 134 -31.81 14.36 26.52
CA ILE A 134 -31.41 13.05 27.06
C ILE A 134 -30.12 13.17 27.88
N VAL A 135 -29.13 13.93 27.36
CA VAL A 135 -27.84 14.12 28.05
C VAL A 135 -28.05 14.91 29.36
N GLU A 136 -28.83 16.00 29.36
CA GLU A 136 -29.13 16.75 30.54
C GLU A 136 -29.83 15.93 31.64
N LYS A 137 -30.78 15.10 31.23
CA LYS A 137 -31.47 14.19 32.15
C LYS A 137 -30.52 13.13 32.72
N TYR A 138 -29.65 12.56 31.90
CA TYR A 138 -28.67 11.57 32.36
C TYR A 138 -27.65 12.18 33.33
N GLU A 139 -27.18 13.41 33.05
CA GLU A 139 -26.29 14.16 33.94
C GLU A 139 -26.92 14.37 35.32
N ALA A 140 -28.20 14.77 35.38
CA ALA A 140 -28.94 15.00 36.62
C ALA A 140 -29.22 13.70 37.41
N GLU A 141 -29.41 12.58 36.71
CA GLU A 141 -29.73 11.28 37.35
C GLU A 141 -28.48 10.55 37.88
N HIS A 142 -27.32 10.76 37.27
CA HIS A 142 -26.11 9.95 37.53
C HIS A 142 -24.92 10.72 38.10
N ASP A 143 -25.04 12.02 38.30
CA ASP A 143 -23.97 12.92 38.80
C ASP A 143 -22.67 12.80 37.97
N VAL A 144 -22.81 12.75 36.65
CA VAL A 144 -21.75 12.60 35.68
C VAL A 144 -21.70 13.86 34.80
N SER A 145 -20.52 14.41 34.57
CA SER A 145 -20.38 15.63 33.79
C SER A 145 -20.71 15.45 32.30
N ALA A 146 -21.21 16.50 31.66
CA ALA A 146 -21.49 16.51 30.23
C ALA A 146 -20.26 16.13 29.38
N ILE A 147 -19.04 16.43 29.84
CA ILE A 147 -17.78 16.06 29.18
C ILE A 147 -17.57 14.53 29.21
N GLU A 148 -17.85 13.89 30.36
CA GLU A 148 -17.71 12.43 30.49
C GLU A 148 -18.75 11.72 29.62
N ILE A 149 -19.98 12.24 29.59
CA ILE A 149 -21.03 11.72 28.70
C ILE A 149 -20.62 11.89 27.25
N ALA A 150 -20.11 13.06 26.84
CA ALA A 150 -19.64 13.31 25.48
C ALA A 150 -18.48 12.38 25.12
N ALA A 151 -17.54 12.11 26.01
CA ALA A 151 -16.43 11.17 25.79
C ALA A 151 -16.95 9.72 25.63
N ALA A 152 -17.94 9.32 26.41
CA ALA A 152 -18.58 8.01 26.29
C ALA A 152 -19.30 7.87 24.94
N LEU A 153 -20.08 8.87 24.54
CA LEU A 153 -20.78 8.89 23.24
C LEU A 153 -19.81 8.91 22.07
N ALA A 154 -18.71 9.67 22.15
CA ALA A 154 -17.64 9.67 21.15
C ALA A 154 -17.02 8.29 20.99
N LYS A 155 -16.75 7.59 22.09
CA LYS A 155 -16.25 6.21 22.08
C LYS A 155 -17.27 5.22 21.49
N MET A 156 -18.54 5.36 21.79
CA MET A 156 -19.61 4.56 21.19
C MET A 156 -19.74 4.79 19.68
N ALA A 157 -19.69 6.04 19.25
CA ALA A 157 -19.71 6.41 17.82
C ALA A 157 -18.51 5.85 17.07
N GLN A 158 -17.33 5.83 17.70
CA GLN A 158 -16.11 5.25 17.14
C GLN A 158 -16.21 3.73 16.95
N GLY A 159 -16.97 3.02 17.80
CA GLY A 159 -17.09 1.57 17.78
C GLY A 159 -15.83 0.84 18.25
N ASP A 160 -15.70 -0.44 17.84
CA ASP A 160 -14.61 -1.33 18.28
C ASP A 160 -13.24 -1.00 17.66
N LYS A 161 -13.20 -0.20 16.60
CA LYS A 161 -11.94 0.15 15.94
C LYS A 161 -11.21 1.24 16.75
N SER A 162 -9.93 1.03 17.01
CA SER A 162 -9.10 2.05 17.64
C SER A 162 -9.01 3.29 16.74
N LEU A 163 -9.31 4.47 17.28
CA LEU A 163 -9.13 5.76 16.58
C LEU A 163 -7.66 5.96 16.23
N LEU A 164 -6.78 5.66 17.17
CA LEU A 164 -5.35 5.84 17.01
C LEU A 164 -4.67 4.51 16.68
N LEU A 165 -3.76 4.56 15.71
CA LEU A 165 -2.81 3.49 15.47
C LEU A 165 -1.78 3.47 16.59
N LYS A 166 -1.43 2.28 17.06
CA LYS A 166 -0.27 2.11 17.93
C LYS A 166 0.97 2.07 17.07
N ASP A 167 2.04 2.71 17.52
CA ASP A 167 3.35 2.53 16.89
C ASP A 167 3.77 1.07 17.04
N GLU A 168 3.75 0.35 15.93
CA GLU A 168 4.50 -0.91 15.88
C GLU A 168 5.98 -0.55 15.89
N PRO A 169 6.79 -1.15 16.78
CA PRO A 169 8.22 -0.90 16.79
C PRO A 169 8.75 -1.23 15.40
N ARG A 170 9.24 -0.20 14.70
CA ARG A 170 9.82 -0.31 13.37
C ARG A 170 10.84 -1.43 13.44
N ARG A 171 10.55 -2.54 12.79
CA ARG A 171 11.45 -3.68 12.70
C ARG A 171 12.76 -3.10 12.18
N GLN A 172 13.77 -2.99 13.09
CA GLN A 172 15.05 -2.39 12.76
C GLN A 172 15.52 -3.00 11.44
N GLU A 173 15.72 -2.16 10.44
CA GLU A 173 16.32 -2.55 9.18
C GLU A 173 17.56 -3.35 9.58
N ARG A 174 17.54 -4.60 9.20
CA ARG A 174 18.64 -5.54 9.44
C ARG A 174 19.87 -4.86 8.88
N GLN A 175 20.70 -4.29 9.79
CA GLN A 175 21.94 -3.63 9.45
C GLN A 175 22.63 -4.48 8.38
N GLU A 176 22.89 -3.87 7.25
CA GLU A 176 23.66 -4.49 6.18
C GLU A 176 24.88 -5.12 6.82
N ARG A 177 24.92 -6.42 6.70
CA ARG A 177 26.04 -7.21 7.18
C ARG A 177 27.28 -6.61 6.50
N PRO A 178 28.30 -6.13 7.22
CA PRO A 178 29.47 -5.56 6.59
C PRO A 178 30.01 -6.58 5.59
N GLU A 179 30.27 -6.13 4.39
CA GLU A 179 30.90 -6.93 3.35
C GLU A 179 32.08 -7.64 3.94
N ARG A 180 31.99 -8.94 3.97
CA ARG A 180 33.08 -9.83 4.36
C ARG A 180 34.15 -9.60 3.32
N SER A 181 35.19 -8.81 3.67
CA SER A 181 36.39 -8.64 2.87
C SER A 181 36.88 -10.04 2.54
N GLU A 182 36.77 -10.42 1.29
CA GLU A 182 37.36 -11.62 0.75
C GLU A 182 38.89 -11.49 0.80
N HIS A 183 39.46 -11.84 1.94
CA HIS A 183 40.85 -12.24 1.99
C HIS A 183 40.92 -13.59 1.27
N ARG A 184 41.09 -13.53 -0.03
CA ARG A 184 41.42 -14.67 -0.87
C ARG A 184 42.88 -15.04 -0.53
N PRO A 185 43.18 -16.18 0.12
CA PRO A 185 44.57 -16.59 0.32
C PRO A 185 45.19 -16.84 -1.06
N GLU A 186 46.33 -16.18 -1.31
CA GLU A 186 47.17 -16.42 -2.48
C GLU A 186 47.50 -17.89 -2.57
N ARG A 187 47.04 -18.52 -3.64
CA ARG A 187 47.43 -19.91 -3.97
C ARG A 187 48.90 -19.90 -4.35
N ALA A 188 49.70 -20.56 -3.56
CA ALA A 188 51.11 -20.88 -3.88
C ALA A 188 51.22 -21.56 -5.27
N PRO A 189 52.26 -21.26 -6.05
CA PRO A 189 52.45 -21.86 -7.39
C PRO A 189 52.74 -23.34 -7.26
N ARG A 190 51.91 -24.14 -7.93
CA ARG A 190 52.16 -25.58 -8.09
C ARG A 190 53.39 -25.79 -8.98
N SER A 191 54.44 -26.38 -8.43
CA SER A 191 55.61 -26.88 -9.15
C SER A 191 55.13 -27.94 -10.18
N ARG A 192 55.43 -27.67 -11.44
CA ARG A 192 55.29 -28.65 -12.52
C ARG A 192 56.44 -29.64 -12.42
N GLU A 193 56.13 -30.87 -12.06
CA GLU A 193 57.04 -31.98 -12.34
C GLU A 193 56.98 -32.31 -13.82
N PRO A 194 58.12 -32.65 -14.46
CA PRO A 194 58.14 -33.00 -15.87
C PRO A 194 57.60 -34.43 -16.04
N PHE A 195 56.69 -34.57 -16.97
CA PHE A 195 56.16 -35.84 -17.39
C PHE A 195 57.19 -36.54 -18.29
N GLU A 196 57.86 -37.58 -17.78
CA GLU A 196 58.73 -38.46 -18.52
C GLU A 196 57.90 -39.35 -19.44
N SER A 197 58.08 -39.20 -20.73
CA SER A 197 57.47 -40.07 -21.76
C SER A 197 58.31 -41.32 -21.90
N ASP A 198 57.86 -42.41 -21.31
CA ASP A 198 58.38 -43.75 -21.64
C ASP A 198 57.75 -44.28 -22.93
N ARG A 199 58.53 -44.31 -24.00
CA ARG A 199 58.27 -45.02 -25.23
C ARG A 199 58.78 -46.43 -25.06
N GLY A 200 57.93 -47.37 -24.69
CA GLY A 200 58.16 -48.81 -24.78
C GLY A 200 57.61 -49.36 -26.11
N ASP A 201 58.50 -49.48 -27.01
CA ASP A 201 58.39 -50.34 -28.24
C ASP A 201 58.22 -51.82 -27.83
N GLN A 202 57.26 -52.51 -28.42
CA GLN A 202 57.47 -53.88 -28.91
C GLN A 202 56.18 -54.61 -29.37
N ARG A 203 56.23 -54.87 -30.70
CA ARG A 203 55.70 -56.06 -31.47
C ARG A 203 54.18 -56.21 -31.61
#